data_d6214a480ed47cb33b87d35dadbf5bcb
#
_entry.id   d6214a480ed47cb33b87d35dadbf5bcb
#
_cell.length_a   1.000
_cell.length_b   1.000
_cell.length_c   1.000
_cell.angle_alpha   90.00
_cell.angle_beta   90.00
_cell.angle_gamma   90.00
#
_symmetry.space_group_name_H-M   'P 1'
#
loop_
_entity.id
_entity.type
_entity.pdbx_description
1 polymer ?
#
loop_
_entity_poly.entity_id
_entity_poly.type
_entity_poly.pdbx_seq_one_letter_code
_entity_poly.pdbx_strand_id
1 'polypeptide(L)'
;GIDGISLSAGLHTSSFGLMADNPRFRDVKLGIVVSSVRALNIFLRRTAKTERLPDFVVVEGPLAGGHLGFGFDWANFKLSDIVRDVKQYLAEKGLSIPLIAGGGVFTGTDGVRLMEEGADAVQVATRFTIARESGIPDDVKQRYFNAEKDEIVVNGISPTGYPMRMLSCSPAINANTKPQCEAYGYMLDHGECQYLKAFREAVAEHPEVKQPAVAGKTCLCVQMRNYKLWTCGASAWRLKETSVKLPDGTWYQPPAEHIFRDYLTSRRDEILLPVPA
;
A
#
# COMPACT_ATOMS: atom_id res chain seq x y z
N GLY A 1 -13.64 -12.03 -15.15
CA GLY A 1 -12.76 -12.61 -14.15
C GLY A 1 -11.55 -11.70 -13.91
N ILE A 2 -10.71 -12.10 -12.98
CA ILE A 2 -9.43 -11.42 -12.70
C ILE A 2 -8.29 -12.26 -13.26
N ASP A 3 -7.20 -11.61 -13.67
CA ASP A 3 -6.03 -12.26 -14.25
C ASP A 3 -4.88 -12.42 -13.25
N GLY A 4 -4.88 -11.60 -12.19
CA GLY A 4 -3.87 -11.62 -11.14
C GLY A 4 -4.34 -11.07 -9.80
N ILE A 5 -3.69 -11.52 -8.73
CA ILE A 5 -3.91 -11.07 -7.35
C ILE A 5 -2.55 -10.80 -6.72
N SER A 6 -2.38 -9.65 -6.11
CA SER A 6 -1.25 -9.36 -5.22
C SER A 6 -1.70 -9.47 -3.77
N LEU A 7 -1.14 -10.42 -3.04
CA LEU A 7 -1.42 -10.63 -1.61
C LEU A 7 -0.53 -9.71 -0.79
N SER A 8 -1.13 -8.72 -0.15
CA SER A 8 -0.47 -7.67 0.63
C SER A 8 -1.02 -7.56 2.05
N ALA A 9 -0.49 -6.61 2.84
CA ALA A 9 -0.88 -6.38 4.23
C ALA A 9 -0.60 -7.57 5.16
N GLY A 10 0.56 -8.15 5.04
CA GLY A 10 1.06 -9.26 5.84
C GLY A 10 1.63 -10.40 5.00
N LEU A 11 2.22 -11.38 5.66
CA LEU A 11 2.81 -12.55 4.99
C LEU A 11 1.76 -13.67 4.89
N HIS A 12 1.15 -13.81 3.73
CA HIS A 12 0.03 -14.72 3.45
C HIS A 12 0.44 -16.20 3.33
N THR A 13 1.03 -16.77 4.38
CA THR A 13 1.56 -18.14 4.38
C THR A 13 0.51 -19.24 4.26
N SER A 14 -0.75 -18.96 4.60
CA SER A 14 -1.87 -19.91 4.48
C SER A 14 -2.73 -19.70 3.24
N SER A 15 -2.69 -18.51 2.63
CA SER A 15 -3.62 -18.14 1.55
C SER A 15 -3.50 -19.05 0.31
N PHE A 16 -2.30 -19.48 -0.05
CA PHE A 16 -2.13 -20.42 -1.16
C PHE A 16 -2.81 -21.76 -0.87
N GLY A 17 -2.72 -22.26 0.36
CA GLY A 17 -3.42 -23.48 0.78
C GLY A 17 -4.94 -23.34 0.72
N LEU A 18 -5.47 -22.15 1.15
CA LEU A 18 -6.91 -21.88 1.10
C LEU A 18 -7.45 -21.76 -0.33
N MET A 19 -6.61 -21.38 -1.28
CA MET A 19 -6.99 -21.25 -2.69
C MET A 19 -6.72 -22.53 -3.51
N ALA A 20 -6.03 -23.52 -2.94
CA ALA A 20 -5.53 -24.67 -3.68
C ALA A 20 -6.63 -25.50 -4.38
N ASP A 21 -7.82 -25.57 -3.78
CA ASP A 21 -8.96 -26.31 -4.33
C ASP A 21 -9.75 -25.52 -5.39
N ASN A 22 -9.41 -24.23 -5.61
CA ASN A 22 -10.06 -23.45 -6.63
C ASN A 22 -9.59 -23.89 -8.04
N PRO A 23 -10.49 -24.21 -9.00
CA PRO A 23 -10.11 -24.68 -10.32
C PRO A 23 -9.22 -23.70 -11.09
N ARG A 24 -9.32 -22.39 -10.79
CA ARG A 24 -8.47 -21.36 -11.38
C ARG A 24 -7.18 -21.06 -10.60
N PHE A 25 -6.89 -21.84 -9.56
CA PHE A 25 -5.73 -21.58 -8.70
C PHE A 25 -4.41 -21.51 -9.49
N ARG A 26 -4.27 -22.28 -10.58
CA ARG A 26 -3.06 -22.27 -11.40
C ARG A 26 -3.10 -21.30 -12.59
N ASP A 27 -4.28 -20.77 -12.92
CA ASP A 27 -4.46 -19.86 -14.07
C ASP A 27 -4.24 -18.40 -13.66
N VAL A 28 -4.75 -18.02 -12.48
CA VAL A 28 -4.63 -16.64 -11.97
C VAL A 28 -3.22 -16.38 -11.46
N LYS A 29 -2.61 -15.28 -11.88
CA LYS A 29 -1.29 -14.88 -11.40
C LYS A 29 -1.35 -14.46 -9.93
N LEU A 30 -0.51 -15.05 -9.10
CA LEU A 30 -0.46 -14.77 -7.67
C LEU A 30 0.88 -14.13 -7.29
N GLY A 31 0.83 -12.90 -6.80
CA GLY A 31 1.97 -12.21 -6.25
C GLY A 31 1.90 -12.07 -4.74
N ILE A 32 3.05 -11.86 -4.13
CA ILE A 32 3.20 -11.59 -2.69
C ILE A 32 4.01 -10.33 -2.46
N VAL A 33 3.77 -9.69 -1.32
CA VAL A 33 4.56 -8.53 -0.88
C VAL A 33 5.47 -8.94 0.26
N VAL A 34 6.76 -8.64 0.15
CA VAL A 34 7.77 -8.91 1.17
C VAL A 34 8.68 -7.70 1.36
N SER A 35 9.24 -7.54 2.55
CA SER A 35 10.19 -6.47 2.87
C SER A 35 11.58 -7.00 3.25
N SER A 36 11.83 -8.29 3.03
CA SER A 36 13.14 -8.92 3.31
C SER A 36 13.25 -10.32 2.71
N VAL A 37 14.49 -10.77 2.52
CA VAL A 37 14.81 -12.18 2.19
C VAL A 37 14.22 -13.15 3.21
N ARG A 38 14.26 -12.80 4.51
CA ARG A 38 13.68 -13.63 5.55
C ARG A 38 12.18 -13.87 5.35
N ALA A 39 11.44 -12.82 5.02
CA ALA A 39 9.99 -12.94 4.76
C ALA A 39 9.73 -13.83 3.56
N LEU A 40 10.46 -13.65 2.46
CA LEU A 40 10.35 -14.49 1.27
C LEU A 40 10.67 -15.96 1.59
N ASN A 41 11.75 -16.24 2.30
CA ASN A 41 12.12 -17.60 2.69
C ASN A 41 11.03 -18.27 3.55
N ILE A 42 10.48 -17.57 4.54
CA ILE A 42 9.38 -18.08 5.35
C ILE A 42 8.17 -18.42 4.47
N PHE A 43 7.80 -17.51 3.55
CA PHE A 43 6.69 -17.75 2.63
C PHE A 43 6.93 -19.02 1.79
N LEU A 44 8.05 -19.11 1.09
CA LEU A 44 8.36 -20.25 0.20
C LEU A 44 8.37 -21.58 0.96
N ARG A 45 8.92 -21.60 2.17
CA ARG A 45 8.90 -22.81 3.02
C ARG A 45 7.50 -23.20 3.48
N ARG A 46 6.68 -22.22 3.86
CA ARG A 46 5.32 -22.48 4.37
C ARG A 46 4.35 -22.90 3.28
N THR A 47 4.54 -22.42 2.07
CA THR A 47 3.68 -22.74 0.92
C THR A 47 4.17 -23.90 0.08
N ALA A 48 5.33 -24.48 0.39
CA ALA A 48 5.94 -25.57 -0.40
C ALA A 48 4.99 -26.75 -0.68
N LYS A 49 4.13 -27.10 0.28
CA LYS A 49 3.14 -28.18 0.15
C LYS A 49 2.07 -27.94 -0.94
N THR A 50 1.91 -26.70 -1.40
CA THR A 50 0.97 -26.36 -2.49
C THR A 50 1.58 -26.59 -3.87
N GLU A 51 2.88 -26.92 -3.93
CA GLU A 51 3.64 -27.10 -5.16
C GLU A 51 3.47 -25.93 -6.15
N ARG A 52 3.29 -24.72 -5.60
CA ARG A 52 3.14 -23.50 -6.36
C ARG A 52 4.02 -22.39 -5.81
N LEU A 53 4.82 -21.82 -6.69
CA LEU A 53 5.57 -20.59 -6.46
C LEU A 53 4.68 -19.36 -6.72
N PRO A 54 4.99 -18.20 -6.14
CA PRO A 54 4.38 -16.96 -6.58
C PRO A 54 4.82 -16.64 -8.01
N ASP A 55 3.92 -16.06 -8.80
CA ASP A 55 4.21 -15.64 -10.18
C ASP A 55 5.05 -14.35 -10.22
N PHE A 56 5.02 -13.57 -9.16
CA PHE A 56 5.86 -12.38 -8.95
C PHE A 56 6.00 -12.05 -7.46
N VAL A 57 7.03 -11.32 -7.12
CA VAL A 57 7.28 -10.82 -5.76
C VAL A 57 7.39 -9.30 -5.79
N VAL A 58 6.57 -8.62 -5.01
CA VAL A 58 6.73 -7.19 -4.74
C VAL A 58 7.66 -7.04 -3.54
N VAL A 59 8.79 -6.38 -3.75
CA VAL A 59 9.70 -5.97 -2.69
C VAL A 59 9.30 -4.59 -2.22
N GLU A 60 8.72 -4.51 -1.03
CA GLU A 60 8.30 -3.25 -0.43
C GLU A 60 9.43 -2.63 0.40
N GLY A 61 9.78 -1.40 0.07
CA GLY A 61 10.80 -0.63 0.77
C GLY A 61 10.27 0.23 1.92
N PRO A 62 11.19 0.77 2.73
CA PRO A 62 10.84 1.53 3.94
C PRO A 62 10.15 2.86 3.66
N LEU A 63 10.15 3.36 2.42
CA LEU A 63 9.50 4.61 2.02
C LEU A 63 8.07 4.42 1.50
N ALA A 64 7.52 3.21 1.58
CA ALA A 64 6.14 2.91 1.23
C ALA A 64 5.14 3.65 2.13
N GLY A 65 3.91 3.75 1.66
CA GLY A 65 2.78 4.34 2.38
C GLY A 65 1.93 3.29 3.07
N GLY A 66 1.15 3.72 4.07
CA GLY A 66 0.34 2.80 4.85
C GLY A 66 1.18 1.96 5.81
N HIS A 67 0.77 0.72 6.04
CA HIS A 67 1.53 -0.20 6.89
C HIS A 67 2.91 -0.47 6.31
N LEU A 68 3.91 -0.44 7.17
CA LEU A 68 5.28 -0.76 6.80
C LEU A 68 5.60 -2.20 7.15
N GLY A 69 6.25 -2.93 6.26
CA GLY A 69 6.84 -4.24 6.54
C GLY A 69 8.08 -4.19 7.45
N PHE A 70 8.26 -3.09 8.18
CA PHE A 70 9.39 -2.76 9.06
C PHE A 70 8.89 -2.33 10.43
N GLY A 71 9.78 -2.34 11.43
CA GLY A 71 9.54 -1.70 12.72
C GLY A 71 9.70 -0.17 12.65
N PHE A 72 9.77 0.47 13.82
CA PHE A 72 10.09 1.91 13.91
C PHE A 72 11.53 2.25 13.50
N ASP A 73 12.35 1.25 13.31
CA ASP A 73 13.72 1.31 12.75
C ASP A 73 13.76 1.33 11.21
N TRP A 74 12.62 1.52 10.54
CA TRP A 74 12.44 1.51 9.09
C TRP A 74 13.48 2.39 8.33
N ALA A 75 13.95 3.47 8.96
CA ALA A 75 14.91 4.40 8.35
C ALA A 75 16.31 3.79 8.14
N ASN A 76 16.61 2.65 8.79
CA ASN A 76 17.88 1.95 8.65
C ASN A 76 17.95 1.09 7.38
N PHE A 77 16.87 0.96 6.63
CA PHE A 77 16.77 0.11 5.45
C PHE A 77 16.72 0.94 4.17
N LYS A 78 17.15 0.33 3.06
CA LYS A 78 17.06 0.91 1.72
C LYS A 78 16.44 -0.11 0.77
N LEU A 79 15.51 0.35 -0.07
CA LEU A 79 14.83 -0.53 -1.05
C LEU A 79 15.82 -1.17 -2.02
N SER A 80 16.83 -0.42 -2.51
CA SER A 80 17.87 -0.94 -3.41
C SER A 80 18.63 -2.13 -2.84
N ASP A 81 19.00 -2.07 -1.56
CA ASP A 81 19.70 -3.14 -0.89
C ASP A 81 18.81 -4.39 -0.76
N ILE A 82 17.55 -4.19 -0.39
CA ILE A 82 16.58 -5.29 -0.25
C ILE A 82 16.32 -5.96 -1.61
N VAL A 83 16.22 -5.17 -2.69
CA VAL A 83 16.03 -5.70 -4.05
C VAL A 83 17.21 -6.58 -4.45
N ARG A 84 18.46 -6.11 -4.25
CA ARG A 84 19.67 -6.89 -4.52
C ARG A 84 19.71 -8.18 -3.72
N ASP A 85 19.47 -8.11 -2.42
CA ASP A 85 19.49 -9.27 -1.53
C ASP A 85 18.44 -10.31 -1.93
N VAL A 86 17.22 -9.88 -2.28
CA VAL A 86 16.14 -10.77 -2.73
C VAL A 86 16.49 -11.38 -4.10
N LYS A 87 17.04 -10.60 -5.04
CA LYS A 87 17.46 -11.09 -6.36
C LYS A 87 18.57 -12.14 -6.22
N GLN A 88 19.56 -11.87 -5.39
CA GLN A 88 20.64 -12.82 -5.10
C GLN A 88 20.08 -14.11 -4.48
N TYR A 89 19.20 -14.00 -3.48
CA TYR A 89 18.58 -15.14 -2.82
C TYR A 89 17.81 -16.04 -3.82
N LEU A 90 17.04 -15.43 -4.73
CA LEU A 90 16.33 -16.19 -5.76
C LEU A 90 17.29 -16.91 -6.70
N ALA A 91 18.36 -16.25 -7.11
CA ALA A 91 19.39 -16.86 -7.97
C ALA A 91 20.08 -18.06 -7.29
N GLU A 92 20.45 -17.91 -6.00
CA GLU A 92 21.04 -19.00 -5.19
C GLU A 92 20.10 -20.22 -5.03
N LYS A 93 18.77 -19.99 -5.07
CA LYS A 93 17.76 -21.04 -5.05
C LYS A 93 17.39 -21.58 -6.43
N GLY A 94 17.96 -21.08 -7.51
CA GLY A 94 17.61 -21.42 -8.88
C GLY A 94 16.17 -21.03 -9.26
N LEU A 95 15.63 -19.99 -8.61
CA LEU A 95 14.26 -19.52 -8.82
C LEU A 95 14.25 -18.32 -9.76
N SER A 96 13.45 -18.38 -10.83
CA SER A 96 13.24 -17.27 -11.77
C SER A 96 11.86 -16.66 -11.54
N ILE A 97 11.75 -15.82 -10.50
CA ILE A 97 10.51 -15.13 -10.14
C ILE A 97 10.72 -13.62 -10.38
N PRO A 98 9.87 -12.95 -11.18
CA PRO A 98 9.95 -11.52 -11.40
C PRO A 98 9.87 -10.72 -10.10
N LEU A 99 10.75 -9.71 -9.95
CA LEU A 99 10.78 -8.79 -8.81
C LEU A 99 10.20 -7.44 -9.21
N ILE A 100 9.25 -6.96 -8.42
CA ILE A 100 8.66 -5.63 -8.56
C ILE A 100 9.08 -4.81 -7.35
N ALA A 101 9.79 -3.70 -7.55
CA ALA A 101 10.22 -2.83 -6.46
C ALA A 101 9.15 -1.75 -6.17
N GLY A 102 8.76 -1.57 -4.91
CA GLY A 102 7.78 -0.58 -4.49
C GLY A 102 8.19 0.19 -3.23
N GLY A 103 7.74 1.43 -3.11
CA GLY A 103 8.03 2.29 -1.97
C GLY A 103 9.13 3.31 -2.22
N GLY A 104 8.74 4.58 -2.41
CA GLY A 104 9.65 5.69 -2.65
C GLY A 104 9.91 6.03 -4.12
N VAL A 105 9.35 5.28 -5.05
CA VAL A 105 9.44 5.58 -6.49
C VAL A 105 8.54 6.76 -6.81
N PHE A 106 9.12 7.91 -7.15
CA PHE A 106 8.38 9.14 -7.42
C PHE A 106 8.49 9.60 -8.87
N THR A 107 9.61 9.31 -9.53
CA THR A 107 9.87 9.62 -10.95
C THR A 107 10.16 8.36 -11.75
N GLY A 108 10.12 8.46 -13.08
CA GLY A 108 10.57 7.38 -13.97
C GLY A 108 12.04 7.01 -13.73
N THR A 109 12.88 8.01 -13.44
CA THR A 109 14.31 7.79 -13.13
C THR A 109 14.52 6.96 -11.86
N ASP A 110 13.69 7.16 -10.82
CA ASP A 110 13.74 6.30 -9.61
C ASP A 110 13.46 4.84 -9.98
N GLY A 111 12.50 4.63 -10.90
CA GLY A 111 12.17 3.31 -11.41
C GLY A 111 13.35 2.66 -12.14
N VAL A 112 14.00 3.40 -13.06
CA VAL A 112 15.17 2.92 -13.81
C VAL A 112 16.30 2.52 -12.87
N ARG A 113 16.62 3.34 -11.87
CA ARG A 113 17.64 3.02 -10.86
C ARG A 113 17.36 1.70 -10.13
N LEU A 114 16.12 1.43 -9.77
CA LEU A 114 15.74 0.16 -9.12
C LEU A 114 15.81 -1.03 -10.06
N MET A 115 15.56 -0.83 -11.36
CA MET A 115 15.74 -1.89 -12.36
C MET A 115 17.23 -2.19 -12.57
N GLU A 116 18.10 -1.19 -12.53
CA GLU A 116 19.57 -1.38 -12.54
C GLU A 116 20.06 -2.17 -11.31
N GLU A 117 19.37 -2.06 -10.18
CA GLU A 117 19.64 -2.84 -8.95
C GLU A 117 19.05 -4.28 -8.99
N GLY A 118 18.33 -4.64 -10.05
CA GLY A 118 17.85 -6.00 -10.29
C GLY A 118 16.34 -6.20 -10.18
N ALA A 119 15.54 -5.14 -10.03
CA ALA A 119 14.10 -5.25 -10.17
C ALA A 119 13.72 -5.43 -11.66
N ASP A 120 12.68 -6.20 -11.92
CA ASP A 120 12.15 -6.39 -13.28
C ASP A 120 11.06 -5.37 -13.61
N ALA A 121 10.46 -4.74 -12.58
CA ALA A 121 9.45 -3.68 -12.70
C ALA A 121 9.38 -2.85 -11.42
N VAL A 122 8.58 -1.78 -11.43
CA VAL A 122 8.29 -0.95 -10.26
C VAL A 122 6.80 -0.86 -9.99
N GLN A 123 6.45 -0.76 -8.71
CA GLN A 123 5.09 -0.47 -8.24
C GLN A 123 5.04 0.96 -7.70
N VAL A 124 4.10 1.74 -8.20
CA VAL A 124 3.91 3.14 -7.82
C VAL A 124 2.49 3.39 -7.37
N ALA A 125 2.30 4.24 -6.36
CA ALA A 125 0.99 4.54 -5.80
C ALA A 125 0.81 6.04 -5.48
N THR A 126 1.79 6.67 -4.83
CA THR A 126 1.65 8.01 -4.23
C THR A 126 1.09 9.05 -5.19
N ARG A 127 1.57 9.11 -6.43
CA ARG A 127 1.08 10.08 -7.42
C ARG A 127 -0.34 9.79 -7.90
N PHE A 128 -0.76 8.52 -7.89
CA PHE A 128 -2.14 8.15 -8.26
C PHE A 128 -3.16 8.48 -7.18
N THR A 129 -2.72 8.78 -5.95
CA THR A 129 -3.61 9.24 -4.86
C THR A 129 -4.37 10.50 -5.26
N ILE A 130 -3.71 11.44 -5.98
CA ILE A 130 -4.28 12.72 -6.38
C ILE A 130 -4.82 12.71 -7.83
N ALA A 131 -4.82 11.57 -8.49
CA ALA A 131 -5.38 11.46 -9.84
C ALA A 131 -6.87 11.81 -9.85
N ARG A 132 -7.33 12.41 -10.93
CA ARG A 132 -8.74 12.77 -11.11
C ARG A 132 -9.67 11.56 -10.95
N GLU A 133 -9.25 10.41 -11.46
CA GLU A 133 -10.00 9.14 -11.42
C GLU A 133 -9.92 8.42 -10.07
N SER A 134 -9.06 8.88 -9.15
CA SER A 134 -9.02 8.34 -7.80
C SER A 134 -10.32 8.64 -7.05
N GLY A 135 -10.89 7.63 -6.40
CA GLY A 135 -12.11 7.77 -5.59
C GLY A 135 -11.92 8.55 -4.27
N ILE A 136 -10.74 9.10 -4.01
CA ILE A 136 -10.46 9.93 -2.84
C ILE A 136 -11.20 11.26 -3.00
N PRO A 137 -11.90 11.79 -1.97
CA PRO A 137 -12.57 13.08 -2.02
C PRO A 137 -11.62 14.23 -2.39
N ASP A 138 -12.11 15.21 -3.15
CA ASP A 138 -11.28 16.28 -3.70
C ASP A 138 -10.62 17.14 -2.61
N ASP A 139 -11.32 17.42 -1.51
CA ASP A 139 -10.75 18.13 -0.36
C ASP A 139 -9.61 17.35 0.29
N VAL A 140 -9.68 16.03 0.32
CA VAL A 140 -8.60 15.15 0.81
C VAL A 140 -7.42 15.16 -0.16
N LYS A 141 -7.66 15.13 -1.50
CA LYS A 141 -6.59 15.27 -2.49
C LYS A 141 -5.85 16.60 -2.34
N GLN A 142 -6.58 17.70 -2.07
CA GLN A 142 -5.96 18.99 -1.80
C GLN A 142 -5.10 18.97 -0.52
N ARG A 143 -5.45 18.17 0.50
CA ARG A 143 -4.60 17.96 1.67
C ARG A 143 -3.29 17.27 1.30
N TYR A 144 -3.33 16.26 0.44
CA TYR A 144 -2.12 15.59 -0.05
C TYR A 144 -1.22 16.55 -0.85
N PHE A 145 -1.78 17.38 -1.71
CA PHE A 145 -1.01 18.38 -2.46
C PHE A 145 -0.31 19.39 -1.57
N ASN A 146 -0.98 19.84 -0.52
CA ASN A 146 -0.46 20.87 0.39
C ASN A 146 0.41 20.31 1.52
N ALA A 147 0.62 18.97 1.55
CA ALA A 147 1.42 18.35 2.59
C ALA A 147 2.88 18.80 2.55
N GLU A 148 3.44 19.10 3.71
CA GLU A 148 4.86 19.37 3.90
C GLU A 148 5.58 18.08 4.35
N LYS A 149 6.91 18.08 4.25
CA LYS A 149 7.71 16.87 4.50
C LYS A 149 7.60 16.37 5.95
N ASP A 150 7.55 17.27 6.90
CA ASP A 150 7.44 16.98 8.34
C ASP A 150 6.01 16.57 8.75
N GLU A 151 5.02 16.79 7.89
CA GLU A 151 3.66 16.30 8.09
C GLU A 151 3.48 14.84 7.69
N ILE A 152 4.49 14.22 7.07
CA ILE A 152 4.45 12.79 6.73
C ILE A 152 5.08 11.98 7.85
N VAL A 153 4.23 11.42 8.69
CA VAL A 153 4.65 10.75 9.93
C VAL A 153 4.50 9.24 9.86
N VAL A 154 5.37 8.54 10.57
CA VAL A 154 5.22 7.11 10.86
C VAL A 154 4.77 6.97 12.31
N ASN A 155 3.66 6.28 12.52
CA ASN A 155 3.01 6.17 13.83
C ASN A 155 2.52 4.74 14.12
N GLY A 156 2.13 4.48 15.36
CA GLY A 156 1.69 3.17 15.84
C GLY A 156 0.19 3.06 16.09
N ILE A 157 -0.65 3.83 15.39
CA ILE A 157 -2.11 3.78 15.61
C ILE A 157 -2.76 2.51 15.06
N SER A 158 -2.07 1.77 14.19
CA SER A 158 -2.62 0.56 13.62
C SER A 158 -2.81 -0.52 14.69
N PRO A 159 -4.01 -1.14 14.75
CA PRO A 159 -4.25 -2.26 15.64
C PRO A 159 -3.44 -3.52 15.31
N THR A 160 -2.80 -3.55 14.14
CA THR A 160 -1.97 -4.67 13.71
C THR A 160 -0.60 -4.71 14.39
N GLY A 161 -0.23 -3.63 15.09
CA GLY A 161 1.10 -3.48 15.70
C GLY A 161 2.21 -3.06 14.73
N TYR A 162 1.92 -3.00 13.43
CA TYR A 162 2.87 -2.48 12.44
C TYR A 162 2.81 -0.95 12.37
N PRO A 163 3.97 -0.27 12.26
CA PRO A 163 4.00 1.16 11.99
C PRO A 163 3.28 1.51 10.69
N MET A 164 2.65 2.69 10.66
CA MET A 164 1.90 3.17 9.51
C MET A 164 2.33 4.58 9.12
N ARG A 165 2.62 4.81 7.83
CA ARG A 165 2.95 6.13 7.31
C ARG A 165 1.71 6.81 6.75
N MET A 166 1.47 8.05 7.18
CA MET A 166 0.34 8.87 6.78
C MET A 166 0.59 10.37 7.01
N LEU A 167 -0.34 11.20 6.56
CA LEU A 167 -0.35 12.62 6.94
C LEU A 167 -0.67 12.77 8.43
N SER A 168 0.05 13.65 9.12
CA SER A 168 -0.14 13.95 10.55
C SER A 168 -1.53 14.55 10.85
N CYS A 169 -2.11 15.24 9.89
CA CYS A 169 -3.46 15.80 9.99
C CYS A 169 -4.58 14.79 9.64
N SER A 170 -4.24 13.53 9.42
CA SER A 170 -5.24 12.48 9.17
C SER A 170 -6.21 12.37 10.36
N PRO A 171 -7.53 12.40 10.13
CA PRO A 171 -8.51 12.24 11.20
C PRO A 171 -8.34 10.96 12.01
N ALA A 172 -7.78 9.91 11.41
CA ALA A 172 -7.54 8.63 12.08
C ALA A 172 -6.49 8.72 13.22
N ILE A 173 -5.56 9.66 13.18
CA ILE A 173 -4.53 9.81 14.21
C ILE A 173 -5.14 10.16 15.56
N ASN A 174 -6.15 11.02 15.55
CA ASN A 174 -6.84 11.45 16.77
C ASN A 174 -8.10 10.64 17.06
N ALA A 175 -8.47 9.71 16.18
CA ALA A 175 -9.57 8.82 16.42
C ALA A 175 -9.19 7.79 17.50
N ASN A 176 -10.11 7.47 18.40
CA ASN A 176 -9.91 6.42 19.40
C ASN A 176 -9.89 5.04 18.73
N THR A 177 -8.93 4.84 17.82
CA THR A 177 -8.76 3.59 17.07
C THR A 177 -8.08 2.59 17.99
N LYS A 178 -8.82 1.56 18.38
CA LYS A 178 -8.27 0.48 19.21
C LYS A 178 -8.43 -0.84 18.50
N PRO A 179 -7.58 -1.83 18.79
CA PRO A 179 -7.67 -3.15 18.20
C PRO A 179 -9.04 -3.75 18.52
N GLN A 180 -9.90 -3.77 17.53
CA GLN A 180 -11.11 -4.58 17.51
C GLN A 180 -10.93 -5.71 16.49
N CYS A 181 -9.88 -5.61 15.70
CA CYS A 181 -9.45 -6.64 14.80
C CYS A 181 -8.73 -7.70 15.63
N GLU A 182 -9.37 -8.81 15.87
CA GLU A 182 -8.73 -9.97 16.49
C GLU A 182 -7.78 -10.61 15.48
N ALA A 183 -6.91 -9.80 14.97
CA ALA A 183 -5.83 -10.09 14.07
C ALA A 183 -6.18 -10.89 12.80
N TYR A 184 -5.46 -10.66 11.84
CA TYR A 184 -5.19 -11.27 10.57
C TYR A 184 -5.63 -12.72 10.36
N GLY A 185 -5.40 -13.60 11.32
CA GLY A 185 -5.79 -14.99 11.23
C GLY A 185 -7.27 -15.19 11.50
N TYR A 186 -7.82 -14.46 12.46
CA TYR A 186 -9.17 -14.70 12.95
C TYR A 186 -10.24 -14.42 11.88
N MET A 187 -10.11 -13.34 11.13
CA MET A 187 -11.05 -13.05 10.04
C MET A 187 -10.98 -14.06 8.90
N LEU A 188 -9.79 -14.57 8.61
CA LEU A 188 -9.58 -15.57 7.58
C LEU A 188 -10.04 -16.96 8.05
N ASP A 189 -9.82 -17.27 9.33
CA ASP A 189 -10.11 -18.59 9.87
C ASP A 189 -11.61 -18.77 10.20
N HIS A 190 -12.27 -17.70 10.63
CA HIS A 190 -13.68 -17.73 11.06
C HIS A 190 -14.61 -16.91 10.17
N GLY A 191 -14.08 -16.19 9.19
CA GLY A 191 -14.85 -15.47 8.17
C GLY A 191 -15.68 -14.29 8.66
N GLU A 192 -15.69 -13.99 9.96
CA GLU A 192 -16.53 -12.95 10.56
C GLU A 192 -15.72 -11.95 11.40
N CYS A 193 -15.90 -10.67 11.12
CA CYS A 193 -15.36 -9.59 11.93
C CYS A 193 -16.35 -9.20 13.03
N GLN A 194 -16.02 -9.48 14.29
CA GLN A 194 -16.87 -9.19 15.44
C GLN A 194 -17.16 -7.68 15.59
N TYR A 195 -16.17 -6.84 15.28
CA TYR A 195 -16.41 -5.40 15.25
C TYR A 195 -17.42 -5.00 14.16
N LEU A 196 -17.34 -5.57 12.96
CA LEU A 196 -18.26 -5.27 11.87
C LEU A 196 -19.69 -5.71 12.20
N LYS A 197 -19.84 -6.85 12.89
CA LYS A 197 -21.13 -7.33 13.40
C LYS A 197 -21.72 -6.30 14.38
N ALA A 198 -21.00 -5.97 15.43
CA ALA A 198 -21.44 -4.99 16.42
C ALA A 198 -21.67 -3.58 15.80
N PHE A 199 -20.87 -3.19 14.80
CA PHE A 199 -21.09 -1.95 14.06
C PHE A 199 -22.40 -1.95 13.26
N ARG A 200 -22.73 -3.07 12.59
CA ARG A 200 -24.01 -3.21 11.87
C ARG A 200 -25.21 -3.16 12.81
N GLU A 201 -25.10 -3.80 13.96
CA GLU A 201 -26.11 -3.74 15.01
C GLU A 201 -26.33 -2.30 15.49
N ALA A 202 -25.24 -1.58 15.81
CA ALA A 202 -25.32 -0.19 16.24
C ALA A 202 -25.86 0.77 15.15
N VAL A 203 -25.59 0.50 13.86
CA VAL A 203 -26.18 1.25 12.74
C VAL A 203 -27.71 0.97 12.64
N ALA A 204 -28.12 -0.27 12.87
CA ALA A 204 -29.52 -0.64 12.83
C ALA A 204 -30.32 -0.03 14.00
N GLU A 205 -29.70 0.06 15.17
CA GLU A 205 -30.31 0.67 16.37
C GLU A 205 -30.35 2.21 16.29
N HIS A 206 -29.35 2.82 15.63
CA HIS A 206 -29.20 4.28 15.52
C HIS A 206 -28.96 4.72 14.07
N PRO A 207 -29.97 4.60 13.19
CA PRO A 207 -29.79 4.89 11.75
C PRO A 207 -29.45 6.36 11.45
N GLU A 208 -29.74 7.27 12.38
CA GLU A 208 -29.40 8.70 12.31
C GLU A 208 -27.90 8.96 12.51
N VAL A 209 -27.15 8.04 13.10
CA VAL A 209 -25.71 8.15 13.36
C VAL A 209 -24.93 7.52 12.22
N LYS A 210 -24.32 8.34 11.37
CA LYS A 210 -23.56 7.85 10.20
C LYS A 210 -22.41 6.89 10.55
N GLN A 211 -21.84 7.01 11.73
CA GLN A 211 -20.69 6.22 12.17
C GLN A 211 -20.74 5.99 13.69
N PRO A 212 -21.60 5.07 14.18
CA PRO A 212 -21.64 4.77 15.61
C PRO A 212 -20.30 4.19 16.06
N ALA A 213 -19.82 4.65 17.22
CA ALA A 213 -18.65 4.07 17.87
C ALA A 213 -19.08 2.84 18.66
N VAL A 214 -18.52 1.70 18.34
CA VAL A 214 -18.77 0.46 19.09
C VAL A 214 -17.88 0.45 20.33
N ALA A 215 -18.49 0.41 21.50
CA ALA A 215 -17.79 0.48 22.80
C ALA A 215 -16.83 1.69 22.91
N GLY A 216 -17.21 2.85 22.36
CA GLY A 216 -16.39 4.07 22.36
C GLY A 216 -15.12 4.01 21.52
N LYS A 217 -15.04 3.06 20.59
CA LYS A 217 -13.85 2.82 19.74
C LYS A 217 -14.23 2.87 18.27
N THR A 218 -13.25 3.16 17.42
CA THR A 218 -13.40 3.11 15.97
C THR A 218 -12.44 2.10 15.36
N CYS A 219 -12.92 1.36 14.36
CA CYS A 219 -12.10 0.39 13.65
C CYS A 219 -11.29 1.08 12.54
N LEU A 220 -10.05 0.64 12.32
CA LEU A 220 -9.20 1.13 11.24
C LEU A 220 -9.87 0.95 9.86
N CYS A 221 -10.52 -0.18 9.61
CA CYS A 221 -11.22 -0.44 8.36
C CYS A 221 -12.36 0.55 8.10
N VAL A 222 -13.08 0.97 9.15
CA VAL A 222 -14.12 2.01 9.05
C VAL A 222 -13.49 3.37 8.74
N GLN A 223 -12.34 3.69 9.33
CA GLN A 223 -11.62 4.92 9.00
C GLN A 223 -11.18 4.92 7.52
N MET A 224 -10.67 3.79 7.01
CA MET A 224 -10.33 3.65 5.58
C MET A 224 -11.56 3.83 4.69
N ARG A 225 -12.65 3.12 4.97
CA ARG A 225 -13.90 3.19 4.18
C ARG A 225 -14.45 4.62 4.08
N ASN A 226 -14.27 5.41 5.13
CA ASN A 226 -14.81 6.76 5.20
C ASN A 226 -13.79 7.85 4.82
N TYR A 227 -12.69 7.45 4.15
CA TYR A 227 -11.62 8.36 3.72
C TYR A 227 -11.03 9.23 4.85
N LYS A 228 -10.97 8.69 6.06
CA LYS A 228 -10.40 9.36 7.24
C LYS A 228 -8.99 8.88 7.58
N LEU A 229 -8.50 7.85 6.91
CA LEU A 229 -7.15 7.32 7.03
C LEU A 229 -6.33 7.76 5.81
N TRP A 230 -5.52 8.80 5.99
CA TRP A 230 -4.77 9.44 4.89
C TRP A 230 -3.35 8.88 4.82
N THR A 231 -3.24 7.62 4.44
CA THR A 231 -1.95 6.96 4.23
C THR A 231 -1.28 7.46 2.95
N CYS A 232 0.04 7.57 2.98
CA CYS A 232 0.83 8.02 1.83
C CYS A 232 2.28 7.53 1.91
N GLY A 233 2.96 7.46 0.78
CA GLY A 233 4.40 7.24 0.73
C GLY A 233 5.20 8.43 1.25
N ALA A 234 6.46 8.19 1.58
CA ALA A 234 7.35 9.23 2.11
C ALA A 234 7.53 10.43 1.17
N SER A 235 7.31 10.25 -0.13
CA SER A 235 7.44 11.30 -1.15
C SER A 235 6.16 12.11 -1.37
N ALA A 236 5.09 11.94 -0.57
CA ALA A 236 3.82 12.63 -0.80
C ALA A 236 3.92 14.16 -0.74
N TRP A 237 4.85 14.72 0.04
CA TRP A 237 5.12 16.16 0.09
C TRP A 237 5.56 16.76 -1.24
N ARG A 238 6.00 15.93 -2.19
CA ARG A 238 6.39 16.31 -3.54
C ARG A 238 5.23 16.36 -4.54
N LEU A 239 4.02 15.98 -4.15
CA LEU A 239 2.87 15.93 -5.07
C LEU A 239 2.58 17.28 -5.72
N LYS A 240 2.82 18.39 -5.01
CA LYS A 240 2.75 19.75 -5.56
C LYS A 240 3.70 19.99 -6.75
N GLU A 241 4.79 19.23 -6.87
CA GLU A 241 5.72 19.30 -8.01
C GLU A 241 5.14 18.66 -9.28
N THR A 242 4.08 17.86 -9.16
CA THR A 242 3.49 17.07 -10.25
C THR A 242 2.22 17.70 -10.84
N SER A 243 1.91 18.92 -10.45
CA SER A 243 0.70 19.63 -10.88
C SER A 243 0.88 21.13 -10.94
N VAL A 244 -0.15 21.83 -11.34
CA VAL A 244 -0.20 23.28 -11.43
C VAL A 244 -1.29 23.84 -10.51
N LYS A 245 -1.03 25.02 -9.94
CA LYS A 245 -2.00 25.69 -9.11
C LYS A 245 -2.97 26.47 -9.96
N LEU A 246 -4.27 26.30 -9.72
CA LEU A 246 -5.35 26.99 -10.44
C LEU A 246 -5.57 28.41 -9.89
N PRO A 247 -6.27 29.29 -10.63
CA PRO A 247 -6.53 30.67 -10.21
C PRO A 247 -7.30 30.78 -8.89
N ASP A 248 -8.11 29.78 -8.54
CA ASP A 248 -8.84 29.71 -7.27
C ASP A 248 -7.98 29.25 -6.08
N GLY A 249 -6.71 28.97 -6.34
CA GLY A 249 -5.74 28.53 -5.33
C GLY A 249 -5.71 27.04 -5.07
N THR A 250 -6.56 26.23 -5.72
CA THR A 250 -6.53 24.77 -5.64
C THR A 250 -5.48 24.19 -6.59
N TRP A 251 -5.10 22.93 -6.35
CA TRP A 251 -4.23 22.20 -7.24
C TRP A 251 -5.05 21.43 -8.28
N TYR A 252 -4.63 21.51 -9.53
CA TYR A 252 -5.20 20.70 -10.61
C TYR A 252 -4.95 19.22 -10.36
N GLN A 253 -5.98 18.40 -10.53
CA GLN A 253 -5.89 16.95 -10.38
C GLN A 253 -5.55 16.32 -11.73
N PRO A 254 -4.32 15.82 -11.95
CA PRO A 254 -3.93 15.26 -13.22
C PRO A 254 -4.70 13.97 -13.52
N PRO A 255 -5.01 13.69 -14.80
CA PRO A 255 -5.51 12.38 -15.19
C PRO A 255 -4.51 11.27 -14.87
N ALA A 256 -4.99 10.08 -14.52
CA ALA A 256 -4.13 8.92 -14.26
C ALA A 256 -3.27 8.57 -15.49
N GLU A 257 -3.79 8.75 -16.71
CA GLU A 257 -3.05 8.57 -17.96
C GLU A 257 -1.83 9.50 -18.04
N HIS A 258 -1.98 10.77 -17.63
CA HIS A 258 -0.86 11.72 -17.60
C HIS A 258 0.23 11.26 -16.65
N ILE A 259 -0.15 10.84 -15.44
CA ILE A 259 0.78 10.32 -14.44
C ILE A 259 1.52 9.09 -14.97
N PHE A 260 0.80 8.17 -15.58
CA PHE A 260 1.38 6.97 -16.17
C PHE A 260 2.37 7.31 -17.31
N ARG A 261 2.00 8.22 -18.19
CA ARG A 261 2.86 8.70 -19.28
C ARG A 261 4.13 9.33 -18.74
N ASP A 262 4.03 10.15 -17.70
CA ASP A 262 5.20 10.79 -17.08
C ASP A 262 6.18 9.75 -16.53
N TYR A 263 5.71 8.71 -15.82
CA TYR A 263 6.59 7.62 -15.38
C TYR A 263 7.32 6.91 -16.51
N LEU A 264 6.71 6.80 -17.69
CA LEU A 264 7.31 6.12 -18.85
C LEU A 264 8.26 7.01 -19.65
N THR A 265 8.03 8.32 -19.67
CA THR A 265 8.69 9.23 -20.60
C THR A 265 9.60 10.25 -19.95
N SER A 266 9.39 10.59 -18.67
CA SER A 266 10.23 11.56 -17.96
C SER A 266 11.66 11.01 -17.79
N ARG A 267 12.64 11.91 -17.88
CA ARG A 267 14.07 11.61 -17.79
C ARG A 267 14.75 12.57 -16.83
N ARG A 268 15.87 12.15 -16.24
CA ARG A 268 16.71 13.00 -15.36
C ARG A 268 15.92 13.67 -14.23
N ASP A 269 14.99 12.91 -13.60
CA ASP A 269 14.13 13.41 -12.52
C ASP A 269 13.17 14.54 -12.94
N GLU A 270 13.03 14.82 -14.24
CA GLU A 270 12.03 15.73 -14.78
C GLU A 270 10.63 15.17 -14.57
N ILE A 271 9.69 16.07 -14.30
CA ILE A 271 8.28 15.76 -14.15
C ILE A 271 7.49 16.54 -15.21
N LEU A 272 6.72 15.82 -16.01
CA LEU A 272 5.81 16.45 -16.98
C LEU A 272 4.64 17.07 -16.23
N LEU A 273 4.48 18.38 -16.34
CA LEU A 273 3.32 19.05 -15.75
C LEU A 273 2.08 18.86 -16.61
N PRO A 274 0.93 18.62 -15.98
CA PRO A 274 -0.35 18.56 -16.72
C PRO A 274 -0.76 19.92 -17.23
N VAL A 275 -1.49 19.92 -18.33
CA VAL A 275 -2.15 21.13 -18.85
C VAL A 275 -3.62 21.06 -18.42
N PRO A 276 -4.09 22.01 -17.58
CA PRO A 276 -5.51 22.12 -17.27
C PRO A 276 -6.33 22.35 -18.55
N ALA A 277 -7.43 21.62 -18.69
CA ALA A 277 -8.36 21.78 -19.81
C ALA A 277 -9.26 22.99 -19.60
#